data_108b1c48eeeae44da6b7c624934870e9
#
_entry.id   108b1c48eeeae44da6b7c624934870e9
#
_cell.length_a   1.000
_cell.length_b   1.000
_cell.length_c   1.000
_cell.angle_alpha   90.00
_cell.angle_beta   90.00
_cell.angle_gamma   90.00
#
_symmetry.space_group_name_H-M   'P 1'
#
loop_
_entity.id
_entity.type
_entity.pdbx_description
1 polymer ?
#
loop_
_entity_poly.entity_id
_entity_poly.type
_entity_poly.pdbx_seq_one_letter_code
_entity_poly.pdbx_strand_id
1 'polypeptide(L)'
;MAEGCGFRDLKADYDRKGAVILGVSFDTPAENKKFAEKNSFNFPLICDTERTIGTAYGANVDPQKGAQRVGVVIDRDGKIKEWHARVDARAWPAEVVGTL
;
A
#
# COMPACT_ATOMS: atom_id res chain seq x y z
N MET A 1 -9.61 -1.97 -1.94
CA MET A 1 -9.89 -3.36 -2.33
C MET A 1 -9.14 -3.78 -3.57
N ALA A 2 -9.43 -3.18 -4.72
CA ALA A 2 -8.83 -3.58 -5.99
C ALA A 2 -7.30 -3.47 -6.00
N GLU A 3 -6.74 -2.44 -5.38
CA GLU A 3 -5.29 -2.25 -5.27
C GLU A 3 -4.63 -3.35 -4.44
N GLY A 4 -5.19 -3.64 -3.26
CA GLY A 4 -4.66 -4.70 -2.41
C GLY A 4 -4.72 -6.08 -3.08
N CYS A 5 -5.81 -6.38 -3.77
CA CYS A 5 -5.95 -7.63 -4.52
C CYS A 5 -4.96 -7.70 -5.69
N GLY A 6 -4.72 -6.58 -6.36
CA GLY A 6 -3.72 -6.50 -7.44
C GLY A 6 -2.31 -6.80 -6.93
N PHE A 7 -1.92 -6.21 -5.81
CA PHE A 7 -0.62 -6.49 -5.19
C PHE A 7 -0.52 -7.94 -4.71
N ARG A 8 -1.59 -8.47 -4.11
CA ARG A 8 -1.64 -9.88 -3.69
C ARG A 8 -1.37 -10.81 -4.87
N ASP A 9 -2.05 -10.58 -5.98
CA ASP A 9 -1.95 -11.46 -7.16
C ASP A 9 -0.59 -11.34 -7.85
N LEU A 10 0.09 -10.19 -7.71
CA LEU A 10 1.39 -9.93 -8.32
C LEU A 10 2.57 -10.11 -7.36
N LYS A 11 2.33 -10.58 -6.14
CA LYS A 11 3.40 -10.68 -5.12
C LYS A 11 4.61 -11.47 -5.60
N ALA A 12 4.40 -12.57 -6.32
CA ALA A 12 5.51 -13.37 -6.85
C ALA A 12 6.39 -12.55 -7.81
N ASP A 13 5.79 -11.67 -8.60
CA ASP A 13 6.52 -10.79 -9.49
C ASP A 13 7.33 -9.75 -8.72
N TYR A 14 6.75 -9.18 -7.66
CA TYR A 14 7.46 -8.26 -6.77
C TYR A 14 8.63 -8.97 -6.06
N ASP A 15 8.42 -10.18 -5.58
CA ASP A 15 9.47 -10.96 -4.93
C ASP A 15 10.64 -11.23 -5.87
N ARG A 16 10.37 -11.54 -7.14
CA ARG A 16 11.41 -11.72 -8.14
C ARG A 16 12.23 -10.44 -8.40
N LYS A 17 11.63 -9.28 -8.21
CA LYS A 17 12.29 -7.99 -8.34
C LYS A 17 13.00 -7.56 -7.05
N GLY A 18 12.91 -8.36 -5.99
CA GLY A 18 13.47 -8.02 -4.70
C GLY A 18 12.74 -6.88 -3.99
N ALA A 19 11.48 -6.66 -4.33
CA ALA A 19 10.66 -5.59 -3.73
C ALA A 19 9.80 -6.13 -2.60
N VAL A 20 9.57 -5.28 -1.58
CA VAL A 20 8.69 -5.58 -0.46
C VAL A 20 7.45 -4.72 -0.56
N ILE A 21 6.27 -5.35 -0.42
CA ILE A 21 4.99 -4.65 -0.43
C ILE A 21 4.54 -4.42 1.00
N LEU A 22 4.19 -3.17 1.32
CA LEU A 22 3.61 -2.81 2.61
C LEU A 22 2.32 -2.04 2.37
N GLY A 23 1.22 -2.53 2.93
CA GLY A 23 -0.04 -1.81 2.95
C GLY A 23 -0.15 -0.98 4.21
N VAL A 24 -0.72 0.21 4.12
CA VAL A 24 -0.94 1.09 5.27
C VAL A 24 -2.40 1.51 5.28
N SER A 25 -3.07 1.34 6.42
CA SER A 25 -4.44 1.79 6.61
C SER A 25 -4.59 2.45 7.98
N PHE A 26 -5.70 3.18 8.17
CA PHE A 26 -6.00 3.83 9.45
C PHE A 26 -6.83 2.94 10.38
N ASP A 27 -7.07 1.70 9.97
CA ASP A 27 -7.88 0.74 10.73
C ASP A 27 -7.09 0.10 11.87
N THR A 28 -7.82 -0.47 12.82
CA THR A 28 -7.22 -1.18 13.97
C THR A 28 -6.61 -2.51 13.53
N PRO A 29 -5.70 -3.10 14.34
CA PRO A 29 -5.17 -4.43 14.04
C PRO A 29 -6.24 -5.50 13.85
N ALA A 30 -7.32 -5.45 14.64
CA ALA A 30 -8.40 -6.41 14.53
C ALA A 30 -9.15 -6.28 13.21
N GLU A 31 -9.42 -5.04 12.78
CA GLU A 31 -10.08 -4.78 11.50
C GLU A 31 -9.20 -5.19 10.32
N ASN A 32 -7.92 -4.86 10.36
CA ASN A 32 -6.95 -5.22 9.33
C ASN A 32 -6.76 -6.73 9.22
N LYS A 33 -6.77 -7.44 10.36
CA LYS A 33 -6.68 -8.89 10.37
C LYS A 33 -7.85 -9.53 9.63
N LYS A 34 -9.07 -9.08 9.92
CA LYS A 34 -10.27 -9.56 9.25
C LYS A 34 -10.22 -9.28 7.76
N PHE A 35 -9.81 -8.08 7.38
CA PHE A 35 -9.71 -7.67 5.99
C PHE A 35 -8.67 -8.51 5.23
N ALA A 36 -7.50 -8.73 5.83
CA ALA A 36 -6.44 -9.53 5.23
C ALA A 36 -6.85 -10.99 5.05
N GLU A 37 -7.52 -11.56 6.05
CA GLU A 37 -8.01 -12.95 5.99
C GLU A 37 -9.08 -13.09 4.90
N LYS A 38 -10.04 -12.17 4.86
CA LYS A 38 -11.12 -12.18 3.87
C LYS A 38 -10.59 -12.12 2.44
N ASN A 39 -9.53 -11.36 2.20
CA ASN A 39 -8.97 -11.14 0.87
C ASN A 39 -7.72 -11.96 0.59
N SER A 40 -7.31 -12.81 1.52
CA SER A 40 -6.12 -13.68 1.40
C SER A 40 -4.85 -12.88 1.09
N PHE A 41 -4.65 -11.75 1.75
CA PHE A 41 -3.46 -10.93 1.55
C PHE A 41 -2.21 -11.65 2.02
N ASN A 42 -1.16 -11.56 1.24
CA ASN A 42 0.13 -12.21 1.46
C ASN A 42 1.26 -11.19 1.68
N PHE A 43 0.92 -9.98 2.11
CA PHE A 43 1.86 -8.93 2.49
C PHE A 43 1.37 -8.23 3.76
N PRO A 44 2.28 -7.59 4.52
CA PRO A 44 1.90 -6.94 5.78
C PRO A 44 1.01 -5.72 5.58
N LEU A 45 0.10 -5.50 6.53
CA LEU A 45 -0.71 -4.29 6.63
C LEU A 45 -0.30 -3.54 7.90
N ILE A 46 0.15 -2.30 7.74
CA ILE A 46 0.50 -1.43 8.86
C ILE A 46 -0.77 -0.74 9.37
N CYS A 47 -1.01 -0.84 10.66
CA CYS A 47 -2.18 -0.23 11.32
C CYS A 47 -1.81 1.15 11.83
N ASP A 48 -1.96 2.17 10.98
CA ASP A 48 -1.61 3.55 11.28
C ASP A 48 -2.79 4.27 11.94
N THR A 49 -3.21 3.78 13.12
CA THR A 49 -4.40 4.28 13.81
C THR A 49 -4.30 5.76 14.20
N GLU A 50 -3.10 6.26 14.44
CA GLU A 50 -2.84 7.67 14.77
C GLU A 50 -2.61 8.52 13.53
N ARG A 51 -2.64 7.94 12.34
CA ARG A 51 -2.47 8.60 11.04
C ARG A 51 -1.12 9.29 10.86
N THR A 52 -0.11 8.89 11.63
CA THR A 52 1.24 9.48 11.58
C THR A 52 1.92 9.22 10.24
N ILE A 53 1.92 7.97 9.78
CA ILE A 53 2.52 7.59 8.50
C ILE A 53 1.74 8.20 7.35
N GLY A 54 0.41 8.10 7.39
CA GLY A 54 -0.45 8.68 6.36
C GLY A 54 -0.25 10.18 6.22
N THR A 55 -0.10 10.91 7.32
CA THR A 55 0.18 12.34 7.30
C THR A 55 1.55 12.64 6.68
N ALA A 56 2.58 11.86 7.06
CA ALA A 56 3.93 12.04 6.54
C ALA A 56 4.00 11.86 5.02
N TYR A 57 3.20 10.95 4.47
CA TYR A 57 3.19 10.68 3.02
C TYR A 57 2.06 11.39 2.28
N GLY A 58 1.31 12.27 2.93
CA GLY A 58 0.25 13.06 2.29
C GLY A 58 -1.06 12.30 2.04
N ALA A 59 -1.28 11.18 2.72
CA ALA A 59 -2.50 10.37 2.56
C ALA A 59 -3.62 10.77 3.52
N ASN A 60 -3.34 11.60 4.52
CA ASN A 60 -4.32 12.07 5.50
C ASN A 60 -4.78 13.49 5.14
N VAL A 61 -5.57 13.61 4.07
CA VAL A 61 -6.05 14.90 3.55
C VAL A 61 -7.28 15.37 4.34
N ASP A 62 -8.21 14.45 4.64
CA ASP A 62 -9.41 14.73 5.39
C ASP A 62 -9.41 13.85 6.65
N PRO A 63 -9.30 14.45 7.87
CA PRO A 63 -9.22 13.66 9.10
C PRO A 63 -10.47 12.84 9.41
N GLN A 64 -11.58 13.09 8.72
CA GLN A 64 -12.82 12.33 8.90
C GLN A 64 -12.96 11.18 7.91
N LYS A 65 -12.05 11.06 6.95
CA LYS A 65 -12.05 10.01 5.93
C LYS A 65 -10.88 9.06 6.12
N GLY A 66 -10.94 7.91 5.45
CA GLY A 66 -9.83 6.97 5.40
C GLY A 66 -8.64 7.52 4.60
N ALA A 67 -7.58 6.72 4.52
CA ALA A 67 -6.39 7.08 3.76
C ALA A 67 -6.71 7.32 2.29
N GLN A 68 -6.10 8.36 1.73
CA GLN A 68 -6.13 8.57 0.28
C GLN A 68 -5.30 7.48 -0.41
N ARG A 69 -5.58 7.24 -1.69
CA ARG A 69 -4.89 6.21 -2.47
C ARG A 69 -3.53 6.72 -2.95
N VAL A 70 -2.64 6.98 -2.00
CA VAL A 70 -1.27 7.40 -2.28
C VAL A 70 -0.41 6.16 -2.52
N GLY A 71 0.33 6.18 -3.61
CA GLY A 71 1.32 5.14 -3.92
C GLY A 71 2.72 5.71 -3.77
N VAL A 72 3.60 4.95 -3.12
CA VAL A 72 4.98 5.36 -2.88
C VAL A 72 5.92 4.22 -3.24
N VAL A 73 6.96 4.54 -4.00
CA VAL A 73 8.05 3.61 -4.30
C VAL A 73 9.32 4.15 -3.64
N ILE A 74 9.93 3.31 -2.82
CA ILE A 74 11.14 3.68 -2.07
C ILE A 74 12.32 2.86 -2.59
N ASP A 75 13.43 3.52 -2.92
CA ASP A 75 14.65 2.89 -3.38
C ASP A 75 15.38 2.14 -2.26
N ARG A 76 16.35 1.34 -2.63
CA ARG A 76 17.18 0.55 -1.68
C ARG A 76 17.93 1.42 -0.68
N ASP A 77 18.24 2.66 -1.03
CA ASP A 77 18.92 3.63 -0.15
C ASP A 77 17.93 4.39 0.77
N GLY A 78 16.65 4.02 0.76
CA GLY A 78 15.63 4.62 1.60
C GLY A 78 15.05 5.92 1.08
N LYS A 79 15.36 6.31 -0.14
CA LYS A 79 14.82 7.53 -0.75
C LYS A 79 13.58 7.24 -1.55
N ILE A 80 12.66 8.21 -1.57
CA ILE A 80 11.44 8.10 -2.37
C ILE A 80 11.81 8.24 -3.84
N LYS A 81 11.56 7.17 -4.61
CA LYS A 81 11.76 7.15 -6.06
C LYS A 81 10.54 7.68 -6.80
N GLU A 82 9.33 7.31 -6.35
CA GLU A 82 8.08 7.74 -6.94
C GLU A 82 7.06 8.03 -5.84
N TRP A 83 6.28 9.07 -6.03
CA TRP A 83 5.16 9.41 -5.17
C TRP A 83 3.97 9.82 -6.04
N HIS A 84 2.84 9.17 -5.82
CA HIS A 84 1.61 9.41 -6.59
C HIS A 84 0.48 9.79 -5.63
N ALA A 85 -0.04 10.99 -5.80
CA ALA A 85 -1.11 11.50 -4.92
C ALA A 85 -2.41 10.70 -5.06
N ARG A 86 -2.65 10.12 -6.22
CA ARG A 86 -3.84 9.30 -6.47
C ARG A 86 -3.49 8.24 -7.51
N VAL A 87 -3.57 6.99 -7.12
CA VAL A 87 -3.26 5.87 -8.00
C VAL A 87 -4.53 5.20 -8.51
N ASP A 88 -4.45 4.63 -9.73
CA ASP A 88 -5.50 3.74 -10.22
C ASP A 88 -5.33 2.40 -9.51
N ALA A 89 -6.29 2.07 -8.64
CA ALA A 89 -6.22 0.89 -7.81
C ALA A 89 -6.14 -0.43 -8.59
N ARG A 90 -6.64 -0.44 -9.82
CA ARG A 90 -6.63 -1.64 -10.67
C ARG A 90 -5.36 -1.75 -11.52
N ALA A 91 -4.89 -0.64 -12.06
CA ALA A 91 -3.79 -0.62 -13.01
C ALA A 91 -2.42 -0.45 -12.35
N TRP A 92 -2.33 0.31 -11.27
CA TRP A 92 -1.06 0.71 -10.67
C TRP A 92 -0.17 -0.46 -10.21
N PRO A 93 -0.71 -1.53 -9.56
CA PRO A 93 0.14 -2.65 -9.17
C PRO A 93 0.93 -3.28 -10.32
N ALA A 94 0.31 -3.44 -11.48
CA ALA A 94 0.98 -3.98 -12.66
C ALA A 94 1.97 -2.98 -13.28
N GLU A 95 1.63 -1.71 -13.27
CA GLU A 95 2.51 -0.65 -13.78
C GLU A 95 3.79 -0.56 -12.95
N VAL A 96 3.69 -0.58 -11.63
CA VAL A 96 4.85 -0.46 -10.75
C VAL A 96 5.79 -1.64 -10.89
N VAL A 97 5.29 -2.87 -10.91
CA VAL A 97 6.14 -4.04 -11.01
C VAL A 97 6.92 -4.06 -12.33
N GLY A 98 6.35 -3.49 -13.37
CA GLY A 98 7.02 -3.36 -14.67
C GLY A 98 8.17 -2.36 -14.67
N THR A 99 8.21 -1.42 -13.71
CA THR A 99 9.26 -0.39 -13.61
C THR A 99 10.37 -0.74 -12.63
N LEU A 100 10.23 -1.79 -11.87
CA LEU A 100 11.21 -2.20 -10.85
C LEU A 100 12.43 -2.92 -11.42
#